data_94552275c350e35b8eb40f20648f7ad0
#
_entry.id   94552275c350e35b8eb40f20648f7ad0
#
_cell.length_a   1.000
_cell.length_b   1.000
_cell.length_c   1.000
_cell.angle_alpha   90.00
_cell.angle_beta   90.00
_cell.angle_gamma   90.00
#
_symmetry.space_group_name_H-M   'P 1'
#
loop_
_entity.id
_entity.type
_entity.pdbx_description
1 polymer ?
#
loop_
_entity_poly.entity_id
_entity_poly.type
_entity_poly.pdbx_seq_one_letter_code
_entity_poly.pdbx_strand_id
1 'polypeptide(L)'
;MTERLIPTAMRPSVEGPFERAMALGVRVPGKIGYIARRKLKRRQCARMQDTFSEVLADTRAGDLCIDLGANIGEITCRMAATGADVISFEPDPGAFEALQAATVDLPNVTLVHKAAGHKEDSLLLHRSARWSPDDPSGHTQGSSLVHSEEGADASNAIRVEVVDIIAYLESLDRDIRILKMDIEGAEWDIMTRLIDHPLLSRIDCIFVETHERQDPARYVPVFEALQDRAEQITKPYINLYWV
;
A
#
# COMPACT_ATOMS: atom_id res chain seq x y z
N MET A 1 11.66 26.56 -11.90
CA MET A 1 11.04 25.27 -11.50
C MET A 1 11.52 24.99 -10.09
N THR A 2 10.64 25.00 -9.10
CA THR A 2 10.98 24.55 -7.74
C THR A 2 11.30 23.06 -7.78
N GLU A 3 12.41 22.68 -7.17
CA GLU A 3 12.80 21.27 -7.03
C GLU A 3 11.70 20.49 -6.30
N ARG A 4 11.37 19.29 -6.77
CA ARG A 4 10.34 18.43 -6.19
C ARG A 4 10.81 17.88 -4.85
N LEU A 5 9.94 17.91 -3.85
CA LEU A 5 10.23 17.27 -2.58
C LEU A 5 10.21 15.74 -2.75
N ILE A 6 11.39 15.14 -2.64
CA ILE A 6 11.56 13.67 -2.57
C ILE A 6 12.28 13.38 -1.25
N PRO A 7 11.62 12.74 -0.29
CA PRO A 7 12.27 12.34 0.96
C PRO A 7 13.46 11.41 0.70
N THR A 8 14.42 11.38 1.59
CA THR A 8 15.64 10.57 1.41
C THR A 8 15.77 9.40 2.38
N ALA A 9 15.11 9.48 3.54
CA ALA A 9 15.19 8.44 4.56
C ALA A 9 14.15 7.36 4.29
N MET A 10 14.57 6.23 3.73
CA MET A 10 13.69 5.08 3.42
C MET A 10 13.57 4.09 4.57
N ARG A 11 14.47 4.13 5.54
CA ARG A 11 14.41 3.32 6.77
C ARG A 11 14.48 4.24 7.98
N PRO A 12 13.51 4.14 8.92
CA PRO A 12 13.58 4.89 10.15
C PRO A 12 14.72 4.38 11.04
N SER A 13 15.47 5.31 11.62
CA SER A 13 16.55 5.01 12.57
C SER A 13 16.02 4.26 13.79
N VAL A 14 16.90 3.49 14.44
CA VAL A 14 16.61 2.87 15.74
C VAL A 14 17.00 3.85 16.84
N GLU A 15 16.00 4.39 17.55
CA GLU A 15 16.18 5.46 18.51
C GLU A 15 15.97 5.02 19.95
N GLY A 16 16.87 5.50 20.82
CA GLY A 16 16.77 5.28 22.25
C GLY A 16 17.00 3.84 22.72
N PRO A 17 17.07 3.62 24.03
CA PRO A 17 17.41 2.32 24.59
C PRO A 17 16.33 1.26 24.36
N PHE A 18 15.05 1.66 24.34
CA PHE A 18 13.94 0.73 24.13
C PHE A 18 13.96 0.11 22.73
N GLU A 19 14.13 0.93 21.67
CA GLU A 19 14.16 0.42 20.30
C GLU A 19 15.41 -0.40 20.02
N ARG A 20 16.56 -0.04 20.61
CA ARG A 20 17.78 -0.86 20.56
C ARG A 20 17.57 -2.24 21.18
N ALA A 21 16.87 -2.30 22.33
CA ALA A 21 16.51 -3.57 22.94
C ALA A 21 15.55 -4.39 22.06
N MET A 22 14.55 -3.73 21.44
CA MET A 22 13.65 -4.40 20.50
C MET A 22 14.39 -4.90 19.25
N ALA A 23 15.29 -4.11 18.67
CA ALA A 23 16.10 -4.51 17.52
C ALA A 23 16.97 -5.75 17.80
N LEU A 24 17.51 -5.87 19.01
CA LEU A 24 18.18 -7.09 19.46
C LEU A 24 17.20 -8.25 19.63
N GLY A 25 16.03 -7.96 20.20
CA GLY A 25 14.95 -8.94 20.43
C GLY A 25 14.38 -9.54 19.14
N VAL A 26 14.38 -8.80 18.03
CA VAL A 26 13.94 -9.28 16.70
C VAL A 26 14.70 -10.53 16.25
N ARG A 27 15.96 -10.67 16.66
CA ARG A 27 16.81 -11.83 16.32
C ARG A 27 16.50 -13.09 17.11
N VAL A 28 15.65 -12.99 18.14
CA VAL A 28 15.27 -14.14 18.97
C VAL A 28 14.15 -14.91 18.26
N PRO A 29 14.29 -16.24 18.06
CA PRO A 29 13.24 -17.03 17.42
C PRO A 29 11.91 -17.04 18.19
N GLY A 30 10.80 -17.24 17.48
CA GLY A 30 9.50 -17.46 18.06
C GLY A 30 8.82 -16.20 18.60
N LYS A 31 7.94 -16.36 19.58
CA LYS A 31 7.03 -15.32 20.10
C LYS A 31 7.75 -14.04 20.56
N ILE A 32 8.95 -14.15 21.12
CA ILE A 32 9.73 -13.00 21.61
C ILE A 32 10.15 -12.12 20.43
N GLY A 33 10.75 -12.71 19.40
CA GLY A 33 11.16 -11.98 18.19
C GLY A 33 9.98 -11.35 17.46
N TYR A 34 8.87 -12.08 17.37
CA TYR A 34 7.63 -11.54 16.78
C TYR A 34 7.13 -10.29 17.54
N ILE A 35 7.04 -10.35 18.87
CA ILE A 35 6.60 -9.20 19.69
C ILE A 35 7.57 -8.03 19.56
N ALA A 36 8.88 -8.30 19.57
CA ALA A 36 9.91 -7.27 19.43
C ALA A 36 9.79 -6.57 18.07
N ARG A 37 9.67 -7.32 16.97
CA ARG A 37 9.47 -6.82 15.60
C ARG A 37 8.23 -5.93 15.52
N ARG A 38 7.08 -6.41 15.98
CA ARG A 38 5.82 -5.67 15.96
C ARG A 38 5.90 -4.32 16.70
N LYS A 39 6.52 -4.33 17.90
CA LYS A 39 6.69 -3.11 18.70
C LYS A 39 7.65 -2.11 18.04
N LEU A 40 8.75 -2.59 17.48
CA LEU A 40 9.73 -1.76 16.78
C LEU A 40 9.08 -1.14 15.54
N LYS A 41 8.47 -1.95 14.68
CA LYS A 41 7.82 -1.48 13.44
C LYS A 41 6.74 -0.44 13.72
N ARG A 42 5.85 -0.65 14.69
CA ARG A 42 4.82 0.32 15.05
C ARG A 42 5.39 1.72 15.36
N ARG A 43 6.54 1.78 16.04
CA ARG A 43 7.21 3.07 16.34
C ARG A 43 7.86 3.67 15.10
N GLN A 44 8.43 2.83 14.27
CA GLN A 44 9.04 3.22 13.01
C GLN A 44 7.98 3.76 12.04
N CYS A 45 6.85 3.08 11.89
CA CYS A 45 5.72 3.57 11.10
C CYS A 45 5.25 4.95 11.58
N ALA A 46 5.08 5.15 12.89
CA ALA A 46 4.65 6.43 13.44
C ALA A 46 5.58 7.61 13.08
N ARG A 47 6.88 7.36 12.90
CA ARG A 47 7.85 8.40 12.46
C ARG A 47 7.83 8.63 10.96
N MET A 48 7.38 7.65 10.20
CA MET A 48 7.38 7.73 8.73
C MET A 48 6.05 8.23 8.15
N GLN A 49 5.01 8.40 8.97
CA GLN A 49 3.70 8.88 8.52
C GLN A 49 3.74 10.30 7.95
N ASP A 50 4.54 11.17 8.54
CA ASP A 50 4.61 12.58 8.13
C ASP A 50 5.12 12.75 6.70
N THR A 51 5.97 11.82 6.20
CA THR A 51 6.52 11.88 4.85
C THR A 51 5.46 11.82 3.75
N PHE A 52 4.36 11.08 3.97
CA PHE A 52 3.24 11.09 3.02
C PHE A 52 2.58 12.47 2.94
N SER A 53 2.31 13.09 4.09
CA SER A 53 1.71 14.43 4.15
C SER A 53 2.63 15.50 3.56
N GLU A 54 3.94 15.40 3.75
CA GLU A 54 4.94 16.29 3.16
C GLU A 54 4.95 16.19 1.63
N VAL A 55 4.98 14.97 1.08
CA VAL A 55 4.94 14.73 -0.36
C VAL A 55 3.61 15.18 -0.95
N LEU A 56 2.50 14.95 -0.23
CA LEU A 56 1.17 15.38 -0.64
C LEU A 56 1.08 16.92 -0.70
N ALA A 57 1.68 17.63 0.25
CA ALA A 57 1.71 19.09 0.26
C ALA A 57 2.49 19.70 -0.92
N ASP A 58 3.43 18.96 -1.52
CA ASP A 58 4.17 19.36 -2.73
C ASP A 58 3.52 18.82 -4.03
N THR A 59 2.44 18.06 -3.92
CA THR A 59 1.68 17.53 -5.05
C THR A 59 0.71 18.58 -5.60
N ARG A 60 0.49 18.62 -6.92
CA ARG A 60 -0.24 19.72 -7.57
C ARG A 60 -0.93 19.28 -8.86
N ALA A 61 -1.75 20.14 -9.42
CA ALA A 61 -2.38 19.94 -10.72
C ALA A 61 -1.35 19.59 -11.82
N GLY A 62 -1.67 18.59 -12.63
CA GLY A 62 -0.80 17.99 -13.64
C GLY A 62 0.02 16.79 -13.13
N ASP A 63 0.11 16.55 -11.83
CA ASP A 63 0.66 15.32 -11.27
C ASP A 63 -0.33 14.16 -11.43
N LEU A 64 0.19 12.93 -11.41
CA LEU A 64 -0.60 11.70 -11.38
C LEU A 64 -0.32 10.95 -10.07
N CYS A 65 -1.38 10.62 -9.35
CA CYS A 65 -1.35 9.80 -8.17
C CYS A 65 -2.12 8.50 -8.41
N ILE A 66 -1.63 7.40 -7.86
CA ILE A 66 -2.24 6.07 -7.95
C ILE A 66 -2.54 5.57 -6.53
N ASP A 67 -3.77 5.16 -6.31
CA ASP A 67 -4.24 4.62 -5.03
C ASP A 67 -4.68 3.17 -5.21
N LEU A 68 -3.86 2.22 -4.80
CA LEU A 68 -4.17 0.79 -4.84
C LEU A 68 -4.73 0.35 -3.49
N GLY A 69 -5.96 -0.15 -3.48
CA GLY A 69 -6.74 -0.41 -2.29
C GLY A 69 -7.33 0.89 -1.71
N ALA A 70 -8.15 1.56 -2.53
CA ALA A 70 -8.70 2.87 -2.17
C ALA A 70 -9.76 2.79 -1.07
N ASN A 71 -10.32 1.60 -0.83
CA ASN A 71 -11.37 1.37 0.16
C ASN A 71 -12.52 2.40 -0.01
N ILE A 72 -12.90 3.10 1.03
CA ILE A 72 -13.97 4.12 1.00
C ILE A 72 -13.51 5.51 0.51
N GLY A 73 -12.24 5.66 0.08
CA GLY A 73 -11.74 6.84 -0.63
C GLY A 73 -11.03 7.90 0.24
N GLU A 74 -10.66 7.60 1.47
CA GLU A 74 -10.00 8.58 2.35
C GLU A 74 -8.71 9.14 1.73
N ILE A 75 -7.81 8.27 1.28
CA ILE A 75 -6.54 8.67 0.67
C ILE A 75 -6.75 9.24 -0.74
N THR A 76 -7.66 8.64 -1.52
CA THR A 76 -8.07 9.15 -2.83
C THR A 76 -8.50 10.62 -2.76
N CYS A 77 -9.41 10.97 -1.84
CA CYS A 77 -9.90 12.35 -1.68
C CYS A 77 -8.78 13.31 -1.26
N ARG A 78 -7.86 12.89 -0.40
CA ARG A 78 -6.70 13.70 0.00
C ARG A 78 -5.76 13.97 -1.17
N MET A 79 -5.49 12.97 -2.02
CA MET A 79 -4.70 13.15 -3.24
C MET A 79 -5.41 14.08 -4.22
N ALA A 80 -6.71 13.86 -4.47
CA ALA A 80 -7.50 14.66 -5.40
C ALA A 80 -7.61 16.13 -4.98
N ALA A 81 -7.65 16.42 -3.68
CA ALA A 81 -7.71 17.79 -3.15
C ALA A 81 -6.46 18.63 -3.48
N THR A 82 -5.33 18.01 -3.88
CA THR A 82 -4.14 18.72 -4.37
C THR A 82 -4.30 19.26 -5.80
N GLY A 83 -5.35 18.83 -6.51
CA GLY A 83 -5.56 19.10 -7.93
C GLY A 83 -4.85 18.11 -8.87
N ALA A 84 -4.13 17.11 -8.33
CA ALA A 84 -3.54 16.04 -9.12
C ALA A 84 -4.62 15.13 -9.70
N ASP A 85 -4.35 14.50 -10.85
CA ASP A 85 -5.16 13.40 -11.35
C ASP A 85 -4.94 12.17 -10.46
N VAL A 86 -6.01 11.48 -10.10
CA VAL A 86 -5.95 10.29 -9.25
C VAL A 86 -6.62 9.11 -9.95
N ILE A 87 -5.93 7.97 -9.99
CA ILE A 87 -6.53 6.70 -10.43
C ILE A 87 -6.57 5.76 -9.22
N SER A 88 -7.77 5.33 -8.84
CA SER A 88 -8.00 4.55 -7.63
C SER A 88 -8.58 3.18 -7.94
N PHE A 89 -7.99 2.14 -7.38
CA PHE A 89 -8.40 0.75 -7.54
C PHE A 89 -9.01 0.23 -6.25
N GLU A 90 -10.20 -0.33 -6.36
CA GLU A 90 -10.89 -0.98 -5.24
C GLU A 90 -11.71 -2.18 -5.75
N PRO A 91 -11.43 -3.41 -5.31
CA PRO A 91 -12.12 -4.60 -5.77
C PRO A 91 -13.44 -4.90 -5.06
N ASP A 92 -13.61 -4.50 -3.78
CA ASP A 92 -14.83 -4.81 -3.04
C ASP A 92 -15.99 -3.92 -3.49
N PRO A 93 -17.14 -4.48 -3.95
CA PRO A 93 -18.26 -3.69 -4.43
C PRO A 93 -18.82 -2.70 -3.40
N GLY A 94 -18.87 -3.08 -2.12
CA GLY A 94 -19.41 -2.21 -1.07
C GLY A 94 -18.47 -1.03 -0.77
N ALA A 95 -17.16 -1.28 -0.71
CA ALA A 95 -16.17 -0.22 -0.58
C ALA A 95 -16.14 0.65 -1.83
N PHE A 96 -16.25 0.05 -3.02
CA PHE A 96 -16.27 0.78 -4.28
C PHE A 96 -17.48 1.71 -4.40
N GLU A 97 -18.67 1.29 -3.96
CA GLU A 97 -19.86 2.15 -3.92
C GLU A 97 -19.65 3.35 -2.99
N ALA A 98 -19.06 3.14 -1.82
CA ALA A 98 -18.72 4.22 -0.90
C ALA A 98 -17.65 5.16 -1.49
N LEU A 99 -16.63 4.61 -2.16
CA LEU A 99 -15.61 5.36 -2.90
C LEU A 99 -16.23 6.23 -3.99
N GLN A 100 -17.17 5.69 -4.78
CA GLN A 100 -17.90 6.44 -5.80
C GLN A 100 -18.68 7.62 -5.19
N ALA A 101 -19.36 7.37 -4.06
CA ALA A 101 -20.11 8.43 -3.36
C ALA A 101 -19.16 9.51 -2.81
N ALA A 102 -18.00 9.13 -2.26
CA ALA A 102 -17.02 10.06 -1.70
C ALA A 102 -16.33 10.94 -2.77
N THR A 103 -16.28 10.47 -4.03
CA THR A 103 -15.54 11.13 -5.12
C THR A 103 -16.44 11.72 -6.21
N VAL A 104 -17.76 11.70 -6.01
CA VAL A 104 -18.74 12.13 -7.04
C VAL A 104 -18.50 13.54 -7.58
N ASP A 105 -18.03 14.45 -6.75
CA ASP A 105 -17.77 15.85 -7.12
C ASP A 105 -16.27 16.10 -7.47
N LEU A 106 -15.46 15.06 -7.63
CA LEU A 106 -14.04 15.16 -7.91
C LEU A 106 -13.73 14.76 -9.37
N PRO A 107 -13.74 15.72 -10.33
CA PRO A 107 -13.60 15.43 -11.76
C PRO A 107 -12.19 14.92 -12.14
N ASN A 108 -11.21 15.07 -11.27
CA ASN A 108 -9.83 14.61 -11.43
C ASN A 108 -9.60 13.20 -10.87
N VAL A 109 -10.68 12.46 -10.51
CA VAL A 109 -10.58 11.09 -10.01
C VAL A 109 -11.13 10.11 -11.05
N THR A 110 -10.35 9.06 -11.33
CA THR A 110 -10.77 7.91 -12.13
C THR A 110 -10.82 6.68 -11.25
N LEU A 111 -11.95 5.99 -11.24
CA LEU A 111 -12.17 4.80 -10.43
C LEU A 111 -12.09 3.54 -11.26
N VAL A 112 -11.39 2.53 -10.76
CA VAL A 112 -11.23 1.22 -11.38
C VAL A 112 -11.71 0.14 -10.42
N HIS A 113 -12.85 -0.49 -10.73
CA HIS A 113 -13.44 -1.55 -9.92
C HIS A 113 -12.74 -2.89 -10.17
N LYS A 114 -11.47 -2.98 -9.81
CA LYS A 114 -10.61 -4.16 -9.94
C LYS A 114 -9.59 -4.20 -8.81
N ALA A 115 -9.09 -5.38 -8.53
CA ALA A 115 -7.92 -5.56 -7.68
C ALA A 115 -6.64 -5.27 -8.46
N ALA A 116 -5.62 -4.73 -7.76
CA ALA A 116 -4.28 -4.64 -8.29
C ALA A 116 -3.50 -5.92 -7.98
N GLY A 117 -2.82 -6.47 -8.96
CA GLY A 117 -1.98 -7.65 -8.81
C GLY A 117 -0.74 -7.62 -9.70
N HIS A 118 0.05 -8.68 -9.65
CA HIS A 118 1.26 -8.80 -10.45
C HIS A 118 1.02 -9.41 -11.84
N LYS A 119 -0.21 -9.84 -12.14
CA LYS A 119 -0.68 -10.39 -13.42
C LYS A 119 -2.19 -10.25 -13.53
N GLU A 120 -2.71 -10.31 -14.74
CA GLU A 120 -4.16 -10.44 -14.95
C GLU A 120 -4.66 -11.79 -14.42
N ASP A 121 -5.74 -11.75 -13.64
CA ASP A 121 -6.34 -12.93 -13.04
C ASP A 121 -7.81 -12.67 -12.66
N SER A 122 -8.47 -13.71 -12.16
CA SER A 122 -9.78 -13.61 -11.50
C SER A 122 -9.72 -14.41 -10.21
N LEU A 123 -9.66 -13.74 -9.08
CA LEU A 123 -9.41 -14.32 -7.77
C LEU A 123 -10.62 -14.16 -6.84
N LEU A 124 -10.61 -14.92 -5.76
CA LEU A 124 -11.55 -14.72 -4.66
C LEU A 124 -11.01 -13.69 -3.68
N LEU A 125 -11.77 -12.62 -3.48
CA LEU A 125 -11.55 -11.66 -2.42
C LEU A 125 -12.25 -12.18 -1.17
N HIS A 126 -11.49 -12.50 -0.14
CA HIS A 126 -12.02 -12.91 1.16
C HIS A 126 -12.28 -11.66 2.00
N ARG A 127 -13.55 -11.36 2.23
CA ARG A 127 -13.95 -10.23 3.06
C ARG A 127 -13.60 -10.47 4.52
N SER A 128 -13.39 -9.40 5.25
CA SER A 128 -13.18 -9.44 6.70
C SER A 128 -14.29 -10.26 7.40
N ALA A 129 -13.95 -11.04 8.41
CA ALA A 129 -14.92 -11.77 9.24
C ALA A 129 -15.94 -10.84 9.94
N ARG A 130 -15.70 -9.54 9.97
CA ARG A 130 -16.59 -8.51 10.52
C ARG A 130 -17.49 -7.86 9.47
N TRP A 131 -17.31 -8.18 8.20
CA TRP A 131 -18.14 -7.65 7.13
C TRP A 131 -19.60 -8.11 7.30
N SER A 132 -20.54 -7.21 7.02
CA SER A 132 -21.98 -7.49 7.08
C SER A 132 -22.68 -6.97 5.83
N PRO A 133 -23.66 -7.69 5.29
CA PRO A 133 -24.49 -7.21 4.19
C PRO A 133 -25.35 -5.99 4.58
N ASP A 134 -25.60 -5.77 5.88
CA ASP A 134 -26.35 -4.62 6.39
C ASP A 134 -25.50 -3.33 6.45
N ASP A 135 -24.16 -3.46 6.40
CA ASP A 135 -23.19 -2.37 6.31
C ASP A 135 -22.08 -2.77 5.34
N PRO A 136 -22.32 -2.74 4.02
CA PRO A 136 -21.39 -3.23 3.01
C PRO A 136 -20.09 -2.45 2.93
N SER A 137 -20.09 -1.18 3.35
CA SER A 137 -18.90 -0.30 3.39
C SER A 137 -18.19 -0.36 4.74
N GLY A 138 -18.85 -0.87 5.77
CA GLY A 138 -18.26 -1.07 7.08
C GLY A 138 -17.36 -2.30 7.11
N HIS A 139 -16.26 -2.21 7.86
CA HIS A 139 -15.30 -3.31 8.04
C HIS A 139 -14.73 -3.93 6.75
N THR A 140 -14.58 -3.12 5.68
CA THR A 140 -13.92 -3.53 4.42
C THR A 140 -12.40 -3.66 4.58
N GLN A 141 -11.82 -3.04 5.61
CA GLN A 141 -10.42 -3.21 5.98
C GLN A 141 -10.12 -4.67 6.34
N GLY A 142 -9.00 -5.20 5.82
CA GLY A 142 -8.61 -6.59 6.03
C GLY A 142 -9.25 -7.60 5.07
N SER A 143 -9.91 -7.14 3.99
CA SER A 143 -10.32 -8.01 2.89
C SER A 143 -9.11 -8.34 2.01
N SER A 144 -8.78 -9.62 1.81
CA SER A 144 -7.53 -10.06 1.17
C SER A 144 -7.77 -11.03 0.01
N LEU A 145 -6.93 -10.92 -1.03
CA LEU A 145 -6.81 -11.90 -2.11
C LEU A 145 -5.94 -13.10 -1.72
N VAL A 146 -5.20 -12.98 -0.62
CA VAL A 146 -4.31 -14.05 -0.13
C VAL A 146 -5.04 -14.83 0.95
N HIS A 147 -5.14 -16.16 0.78
CA HIS A 147 -5.67 -17.04 1.83
C HIS A 147 -4.83 -16.91 3.11
N SER A 148 -5.39 -16.33 4.17
CA SER A 148 -4.95 -16.63 5.52
C SER A 148 -5.68 -17.90 5.97
N GLU A 149 -4.97 -18.96 6.32
CA GLU A 149 -5.57 -20.23 6.79
C GLU A 149 -6.38 -20.07 8.09
N GLU A 150 -6.28 -18.93 8.79
CA GLU A 150 -7.03 -18.63 10.00
C GLU A 150 -8.08 -17.54 9.76
N GLY A 151 -9.33 -17.97 9.56
CA GLY A 151 -10.51 -17.10 9.70
C GLY A 151 -11.14 -16.53 8.44
N ALA A 152 -10.72 -16.93 7.25
CA ALA A 152 -11.43 -16.59 6.02
C ALA A 152 -12.71 -17.45 5.92
N ASP A 153 -13.86 -16.84 6.19
CA ASP A 153 -15.14 -17.46 5.94
C ASP A 153 -15.38 -17.54 4.42
N ALA A 154 -15.31 -18.75 3.87
CA ALA A 154 -15.55 -18.99 2.45
C ALA A 154 -16.97 -18.54 2.01
N SER A 155 -17.90 -18.36 2.95
CA SER A 155 -19.26 -17.88 2.68
C SER A 155 -19.30 -16.39 2.29
N ASN A 156 -18.27 -15.59 2.63
CA ASN A 156 -18.18 -14.16 2.36
C ASN A 156 -17.16 -13.82 1.25
N ALA A 157 -16.70 -14.82 0.50
CA ALA A 157 -15.78 -14.59 -0.61
C ALA A 157 -16.53 -14.17 -1.88
N ILE A 158 -15.99 -13.18 -2.58
CA ILE A 158 -16.50 -12.72 -3.87
C ILE A 158 -15.43 -12.86 -4.94
N ARG A 159 -15.85 -13.11 -6.18
CA ARG A 159 -14.92 -13.15 -7.32
C ARG A 159 -14.68 -11.74 -7.82
N VAL A 160 -13.41 -11.34 -7.94
CA VAL A 160 -12.99 -10.03 -8.42
C VAL A 160 -12.00 -10.20 -9.57
N GLU A 161 -12.02 -9.24 -10.50
CA GLU A 161 -11.01 -9.13 -11.55
C GLU A 161 -9.73 -8.52 -10.98
N VAL A 162 -8.58 -9.04 -11.41
CA VAL A 162 -7.26 -8.57 -11.06
C VAL A 162 -6.57 -8.05 -12.31
N VAL A 163 -6.01 -6.84 -12.23
CA VAL A 163 -5.23 -6.23 -13.31
C VAL A 163 -3.73 -6.37 -13.02
N ASP A 164 -2.91 -6.68 -14.06
CA ASP A 164 -1.46 -6.50 -13.96
C ASP A 164 -1.17 -5.00 -13.84
N ILE A 165 -0.90 -4.58 -12.61
CA ILE A 165 -0.76 -3.15 -12.32
C ILE A 165 0.47 -2.55 -13.01
N ILE A 166 1.55 -3.28 -13.17
CA ILE A 166 2.76 -2.78 -13.84
C ILE A 166 2.44 -2.51 -15.31
N ALA A 167 1.83 -3.46 -16.02
CA ALA A 167 1.41 -3.27 -17.41
C ALA A 167 0.40 -2.13 -17.56
N TYR A 168 -0.55 -2.01 -16.62
CA TYR A 168 -1.51 -0.91 -16.60
C TYR A 168 -0.82 0.45 -16.48
N LEU A 169 0.08 0.61 -15.50
CA LEU A 169 0.80 1.87 -15.26
C LEU A 169 1.72 2.24 -16.42
N GLU A 170 2.33 1.25 -17.10
CA GLU A 170 3.12 1.49 -18.32
C GLU A 170 2.26 2.07 -19.44
N SER A 171 1.02 1.55 -19.60
CA SER A 171 0.10 1.99 -20.65
C SER A 171 -0.37 3.44 -20.52
N LEU A 172 -0.26 4.05 -19.33
CA LEU A 172 -0.63 5.45 -19.09
C LEU A 172 0.33 6.45 -19.74
N ASP A 173 1.57 6.03 -20.03
CA ASP A 173 2.66 6.86 -20.58
C ASP A 173 2.86 8.20 -19.86
N ARG A 174 2.69 8.20 -18.53
CA ARG A 174 2.83 9.36 -17.64
C ARG A 174 3.75 9.02 -16.47
N ASP A 175 4.48 10.03 -15.97
CA ASP A 175 5.20 9.94 -14.71
C ASP A 175 4.21 9.96 -13.54
N ILE A 176 4.53 9.21 -12.48
CA ILE A 176 3.69 9.01 -11.31
C ILE A 176 4.31 9.74 -10.12
N ARG A 177 3.59 10.69 -9.55
CA ARG A 177 4.03 11.43 -8.36
C ARG A 177 3.96 10.58 -7.11
N ILE A 178 2.84 9.90 -6.89
CA ILE A 178 2.60 9.04 -5.73
C ILE A 178 2.01 7.72 -6.20
N LEU A 179 2.62 6.62 -5.81
CA LEU A 179 2.03 5.28 -5.86
C LEU A 179 1.81 4.80 -4.41
N LYS A 180 0.56 4.76 -3.96
CA LYS A 180 0.19 4.17 -2.67
C LYS A 180 -0.30 2.75 -2.88
N MET A 181 0.12 1.83 -2.02
CA MET A 181 -0.33 0.44 -1.98
C MET A 181 -0.74 0.05 -0.56
N ASP A 182 -1.97 -0.37 -0.42
CA ASP A 182 -2.56 -0.99 0.77
C ASP A 182 -3.57 -2.03 0.26
N ILE A 183 -3.09 -3.22 -0.08
CA ILE A 183 -3.83 -4.25 -0.83
C ILE A 183 -3.76 -5.63 -0.17
N GLU A 184 -3.53 -5.62 1.13
CA GLU A 184 -3.72 -6.75 2.03
C GLU A 184 -3.03 -8.05 1.55
N GLY A 185 -1.74 -7.94 1.18
CA GLY A 185 -0.83 -9.05 0.90
C GLY A 185 -0.38 -9.21 -0.55
N ALA A 186 -1.01 -8.53 -1.53
CA ALA A 186 -0.58 -8.57 -2.92
C ALA A 186 0.60 -7.61 -3.22
N GLU A 187 0.94 -6.71 -2.30
CA GLU A 187 2.04 -5.75 -2.42
C GLU A 187 3.40 -6.42 -2.60
N TRP A 188 3.59 -7.63 -2.05
CA TRP A 188 4.86 -8.35 -2.10
C TRP A 188 5.27 -8.71 -3.52
N ASP A 189 4.35 -9.30 -4.28
CA ASP A 189 4.60 -9.73 -5.64
C ASP A 189 4.75 -8.53 -6.58
N ILE A 190 3.96 -7.47 -6.37
CA ILE A 190 4.05 -6.22 -7.13
C ILE A 190 5.40 -5.55 -6.86
N MET A 191 5.78 -5.33 -5.59
CA MET A 191 7.03 -4.66 -5.26
C MET A 191 8.26 -5.44 -5.71
N THR A 192 8.24 -6.77 -5.60
CA THR A 192 9.34 -7.63 -6.06
C THR A 192 9.58 -7.49 -7.55
N ARG A 193 8.51 -7.36 -8.36
CA ARG A 193 8.64 -7.11 -9.81
C ARG A 193 9.00 -5.65 -10.11
N LEU A 194 8.37 -4.71 -9.44
CA LEU A 194 8.51 -3.28 -9.71
C LEU A 194 9.93 -2.77 -9.44
N ILE A 195 10.59 -3.28 -8.39
CA ILE A 195 11.91 -2.80 -7.95
C ILE A 195 13.01 -2.99 -8.99
N ASP A 196 12.84 -3.93 -9.92
CA ASP A 196 13.75 -4.20 -11.05
C ASP A 196 13.19 -3.72 -12.40
N HIS A 197 11.99 -3.13 -12.39
CA HIS A 197 11.30 -2.78 -13.62
C HIS A 197 11.65 -1.35 -14.08
N PRO A 198 11.79 -1.08 -15.40
CA PRO A 198 12.07 0.28 -15.92
C PRO A 198 11.06 1.33 -15.47
N LEU A 199 9.79 0.95 -15.29
CA LEU A 199 8.72 1.82 -14.77
C LEU A 199 9.10 2.49 -13.45
N LEU A 200 9.93 1.85 -12.61
CA LEU A 200 10.36 2.40 -11.33
C LEU A 200 10.93 3.82 -11.47
N SER A 201 11.69 4.09 -12.54
CA SER A 201 12.29 5.40 -12.80
C SER A 201 11.29 6.53 -13.08
N ARG A 202 10.06 6.17 -13.44
CA ARG A 202 8.94 7.08 -13.72
C ARG A 202 8.08 7.39 -12.50
N ILE A 203 8.43 6.85 -11.34
CA ILE A 203 7.72 7.08 -10.07
C ILE A 203 8.58 7.96 -9.18
N ASP A 204 7.99 8.97 -8.55
CA ASP A 204 8.70 9.81 -7.58
C ASP A 204 8.69 9.21 -6.18
N CYS A 205 7.51 8.80 -5.69
CA CYS A 205 7.34 8.29 -4.33
C CYS A 205 6.41 7.08 -4.30
N ILE A 206 6.81 6.05 -3.56
CA ILE A 206 6.03 4.83 -3.30
C ILE A 206 5.77 4.72 -1.80
N PHE A 207 4.53 4.54 -1.41
CA PHE A 207 4.10 4.32 -0.03
C PHE A 207 3.36 2.99 0.07
N VAL A 208 3.86 2.09 0.91
CA VAL A 208 3.32 0.73 1.03
C VAL A 208 2.97 0.43 2.47
N GLU A 209 1.69 0.10 2.73
CA GLU A 209 1.32 -0.61 3.93
C GLU A 209 1.68 -2.09 3.74
N THR A 210 2.59 -2.57 4.56
CA THR A 210 3.11 -3.93 4.43
C THR A 210 2.45 -4.88 5.43
N HIS A 211 1.98 -6.02 4.92
CA HIS A 211 1.18 -6.99 5.67
C HIS A 211 1.97 -8.25 6.06
N GLU A 212 3.23 -8.12 6.47
CA GLU A 212 4.06 -9.25 6.89
C GLU A 212 3.50 -10.02 8.09
N ARG A 213 2.53 -9.44 8.80
CA ARG A 213 1.83 -10.10 9.92
C ARG A 213 0.91 -11.24 9.47
N GLN A 214 0.48 -11.25 8.21
CA GLN A 214 -0.42 -12.28 7.67
C GLN A 214 0.28 -13.65 7.56
N ASP A 215 1.54 -13.67 7.13
CA ASP A 215 2.42 -14.83 7.14
C ASP A 215 3.87 -14.38 7.44
N PRO A 216 4.24 -14.25 8.72
CA PRO A 216 5.57 -13.73 9.07
C PRO A 216 6.72 -14.62 8.59
N ALA A 217 6.51 -15.94 8.47
CA ALA A 217 7.55 -16.85 8.01
C ALA A 217 7.89 -16.61 6.53
N ARG A 218 6.89 -16.32 5.73
CA ARG A 218 7.02 -16.02 4.31
C ARG A 218 7.43 -14.57 4.06
N TYR A 219 6.76 -13.61 4.67
CA TYR A 219 6.86 -12.21 4.25
C TYR A 219 7.93 -11.39 4.96
N VAL A 220 8.37 -11.80 6.16
CA VAL A 220 9.46 -11.07 6.83
C VAL A 220 10.77 -11.10 6.03
N PRO A 221 11.22 -12.24 5.48
CA PRO A 221 12.41 -12.25 4.62
C PRO A 221 12.24 -11.39 3.35
N VAL A 222 11.04 -11.36 2.76
CA VAL A 222 10.74 -10.53 1.58
C VAL A 222 10.80 -9.05 1.94
N PHE A 223 10.21 -8.67 3.08
CA PHE A 223 10.27 -7.30 3.59
C PHE A 223 11.73 -6.83 3.78
N GLU A 224 12.56 -7.65 4.44
CA GLU A 224 13.96 -7.33 4.69
C GLU A 224 14.74 -7.17 3.37
N ALA A 225 14.54 -8.07 2.41
CA ALA A 225 15.18 -8.00 1.10
C ALA A 225 14.75 -6.76 0.29
N LEU A 226 13.44 -6.44 0.28
CA LEU A 226 12.93 -5.22 -0.37
C LEU A 226 13.45 -3.95 0.29
N GLN A 227 13.55 -3.93 1.62
CA GLN A 227 14.08 -2.80 2.36
C GLN A 227 15.57 -2.57 2.03
N ASP A 228 16.38 -3.62 2.02
CA ASP A 228 17.81 -3.52 1.70
C ASP A 228 18.03 -3.05 0.23
N ARG A 229 17.13 -3.43 -0.68
CA ARG A 229 17.18 -2.98 -2.06
C ARG A 229 16.71 -1.52 -2.21
N ALA A 230 15.64 -1.13 -1.52
CA ALA A 230 15.14 0.23 -1.53
C ALA A 230 16.22 1.23 -1.09
N GLU A 231 17.03 0.89 -0.07
CA GLU A 231 18.12 1.73 0.40
C GLU A 231 19.24 1.97 -0.61
N GLN A 232 19.34 1.14 -1.65
CA GLN A 232 20.32 1.27 -2.73
C GLN A 232 19.80 2.13 -3.89
N ILE A 233 18.53 2.48 -3.87
CA ILE A 233 17.85 3.24 -4.92
C ILE A 233 17.82 4.71 -4.50
N THR A 234 18.21 5.61 -5.39
CA THR A 234 18.15 7.06 -5.13
C THR A 234 16.83 7.68 -5.52
N LYS A 235 16.11 7.07 -6.47
CA LYS A 235 14.78 7.43 -6.94
C LYS A 235 14.10 6.15 -7.50
N PRO A 236 12.82 5.89 -7.13
CA PRO A 236 11.91 6.67 -6.27
C PRO A 236 12.28 6.63 -4.78
N TYR A 237 11.67 7.53 -4.00
CA TYR A 237 11.53 7.34 -2.56
C TYR A 237 10.57 6.18 -2.29
N ILE A 238 11.01 5.19 -1.50
CA ILE A 238 10.19 4.01 -1.17
C ILE A 238 10.00 3.93 0.35
N ASN A 239 8.76 4.09 0.80
CA ASN A 239 8.37 3.97 2.20
C ASN A 239 7.60 2.67 2.44
N LEU A 240 8.27 1.66 3.03
CA LEU A 240 7.69 0.38 3.44
C LEU A 240 7.17 0.41 4.91
N TYR A 241 7.10 1.58 5.52
CA TYR A 241 6.64 1.80 6.89
C TYR A 241 5.40 2.71 6.94
N TRP A 242 4.77 2.94 5.80
CA TRP A 242 3.52 3.69 5.74
C TRP A 242 2.37 2.85 6.34
N VAL A 243 1.39 3.50 7.05
CA VAL A 243 0.23 2.87 7.72
C VAL A 243 -0.97 3.81 7.58
#